data_e8460f92605687866b7253fc58f8f47d
#
_entry.id   e8460f92605687866b7253fc58f8f47d
#
_cell.length_a   1.000
_cell.length_b   1.000
_cell.length_c   1.000
_cell.angle_alpha   90.00
_cell.angle_beta   90.00
_cell.angle_gamma   90.00
#
_symmetry.space_group_name_H-M   'P 1'
#
loop_
_entity.id
_entity.type
_entity.pdbx_description
1 polymer ?
#
loop_
_entity_poly.entity_id
_entity_poly.type
_entity_poly.pdbx_seq_one_letter_code
_entity_poly.pdbx_strand_id
1 'polypeptide(L)'
;MEKVNKLEKNDARKVDSNTLQYLRDRAIKLRESGISNLETAAILGLSKITTSRWFSKYKKDGQKALKVQKTGRPKKSGKRLSDEQEQKIIRMLIDTTPEQLKFKFALWTREAVKQLILRVVDIDMPISTVGDYLAKWQFTSKKPIKRAYERKDSATKEWLEVAYPQIKKEAKENNADIWWADETACVSMPSNLKGYAPIGSKIKPILTHTAKKFKVNMISAITNTGKSMFALYDDSIATDNFIDFLEKVIKSNDKKIFMIVDNLRVHHAKLVKAWEEKHKDKIKLFYLPPYSPEFNPDEYLNQDYKSNVHKNGLTKNQKELKANTQNYMENLQKNPQKIANFFQHQSVKYAS
;
A
#
# COMPACT_ATOMS: atom_id res chain seq x y z
N MET A 1 1.94 -48.46 -54.26
CA MET A 1 1.94 -46.97 -54.33
C MET A 1 1.85 -46.42 -52.95
N GLU A 2 3.00 -46.10 -52.34
CA GLU A 2 3.09 -45.50 -51.01
C GLU A 2 2.54 -44.07 -51.01
N LYS A 3 1.61 -43.81 -50.07
CA LYS A 3 1.13 -42.45 -49.83
C LYS A 3 2.27 -41.61 -49.28
N VAL A 4 2.84 -40.74 -50.09
CA VAL A 4 3.78 -39.70 -49.66
C VAL A 4 3.07 -38.87 -48.59
N ASN A 5 3.52 -38.97 -47.35
CA ASN A 5 3.06 -38.17 -46.22
C ASN A 5 3.24 -36.69 -46.61
N LYS A 6 2.13 -35.94 -46.73
CA LYS A 6 2.14 -34.50 -46.85
C LYS A 6 2.78 -33.92 -45.60
N LEU A 7 4.06 -33.51 -45.71
CA LEU A 7 4.70 -32.72 -44.66
C LEU A 7 3.80 -31.50 -44.31
N GLU A 8 3.43 -31.39 -43.05
CA GLU A 8 2.68 -30.24 -42.55
C GLU A 8 3.48 -28.96 -42.86
N LYS A 9 2.86 -28.05 -43.56
CA LYS A 9 3.48 -26.76 -43.89
C LYS A 9 3.47 -25.87 -42.70
N ASN A 10 4.64 -25.49 -42.17
CA ASN A 10 4.79 -24.52 -41.12
C ASN A 10 4.34 -23.12 -41.57
N ASP A 11 3.51 -22.48 -40.79
CA ASP A 11 3.12 -21.10 -41.03
C ASP A 11 4.23 -20.14 -40.54
N ALA A 12 4.95 -19.54 -41.53
CA ALA A 12 6.04 -18.59 -41.28
C ALA A 12 5.64 -17.37 -40.40
N ARG A 13 4.35 -17.13 -40.18
CA ARG A 13 3.85 -16.06 -39.32
C ARG A 13 3.85 -16.43 -37.84
N LYS A 14 3.94 -17.72 -37.51
CA LYS A 14 3.89 -18.26 -36.15
C LYS A 14 5.27 -18.51 -35.54
N VAL A 15 6.34 -18.37 -36.32
CA VAL A 15 7.71 -18.56 -35.81
C VAL A 15 8.26 -17.25 -35.25
N ASP A 16 9.19 -17.34 -34.30
CA ASP A 16 9.89 -16.19 -33.74
C ASP A 16 10.72 -15.43 -34.80
N SER A 17 11.08 -14.18 -34.46
CA SER A 17 11.78 -13.30 -35.41
C SER A 17 13.14 -13.81 -35.84
N ASN A 18 13.87 -14.53 -34.97
CA ASN A 18 15.20 -15.05 -35.29
C ASN A 18 15.09 -16.24 -36.25
N THR A 19 14.18 -17.16 -35.96
CA THR A 19 13.87 -18.29 -36.81
C THR A 19 13.35 -17.82 -38.19
N LEU A 20 12.48 -16.80 -38.21
CA LEU A 20 11.98 -16.22 -39.45
C LEU A 20 13.10 -15.59 -40.26
N GLN A 21 14.05 -14.91 -39.66
CA GLN A 21 15.21 -14.34 -40.35
C GLN A 21 16.08 -15.45 -40.92
N TYR A 22 16.39 -16.48 -40.13
CA TYR A 22 17.14 -17.64 -40.59
C TYR A 22 16.49 -18.34 -41.80
N LEU A 23 15.17 -18.56 -41.75
CA LEU A 23 14.43 -19.18 -42.85
C LEU A 23 14.46 -18.32 -44.12
N ARG A 24 14.39 -16.99 -44.03
CA ARG A 24 14.54 -16.08 -45.18
C ARG A 24 15.91 -16.18 -45.80
N ASP A 25 16.96 -16.08 -44.99
CA ASP A 25 18.34 -16.14 -45.45
C ASP A 25 18.64 -17.51 -46.07
N ARG A 26 18.15 -18.60 -45.47
CA ARG A 26 18.32 -19.96 -46.01
C ARG A 26 17.58 -20.14 -47.32
N ALA A 27 16.35 -19.61 -47.44
CA ALA A 27 15.58 -19.66 -48.70
C ALA A 27 16.33 -18.99 -49.87
N ILE A 28 16.95 -17.84 -49.62
CA ILE A 28 17.70 -17.11 -50.63
C ILE A 28 18.95 -17.91 -51.07
N LYS A 29 19.74 -18.42 -50.11
CA LYS A 29 20.93 -19.24 -50.39
C LYS A 29 20.60 -20.47 -51.24
N LEU A 30 19.50 -21.17 -50.91
CA LEU A 30 19.04 -22.32 -51.70
C LEU A 30 18.64 -21.91 -53.12
N ARG A 31 18.01 -20.77 -53.31
CA ARG A 31 17.60 -20.23 -54.60
C ARG A 31 18.80 -19.76 -55.44
N GLU A 32 19.83 -19.19 -54.82
CA GLU A 32 21.08 -18.78 -55.45
C GLU A 32 21.94 -19.97 -55.90
N SER A 33 21.91 -21.08 -55.17
CA SER A 33 22.56 -22.34 -55.60
C SER A 33 21.79 -23.12 -56.65
N GLY A 34 20.76 -22.52 -57.28
CA GLY A 34 20.04 -23.09 -58.38
C GLY A 34 18.86 -24.00 -58.02
N ILE A 35 18.57 -24.20 -56.74
CA ILE A 35 17.45 -25.04 -56.30
C ILE A 35 16.13 -24.37 -56.67
N SER A 36 15.17 -25.14 -57.21
CA SER A 36 13.87 -24.62 -57.62
C SER A 36 13.06 -24.07 -56.47
N ASN A 37 12.08 -23.18 -56.75
CA ASN A 37 11.22 -22.65 -55.71
C ASN A 37 10.37 -23.72 -55.00
N LEU A 38 9.97 -24.75 -55.73
CA LEU A 38 9.19 -25.86 -55.19
C LEU A 38 10.02 -26.67 -54.18
N GLU A 39 11.25 -27.03 -54.57
CA GLU A 39 12.18 -27.77 -53.72
C GLU A 39 12.60 -26.94 -52.49
N THR A 40 12.92 -25.64 -52.70
CA THR A 40 13.22 -24.72 -51.58
C THR A 40 12.09 -24.68 -50.57
N ALA A 41 10.85 -24.60 -51.04
CA ALA A 41 9.67 -24.60 -50.16
C ALA A 41 9.52 -25.94 -49.43
N ALA A 42 9.76 -27.06 -50.08
CA ALA A 42 9.73 -28.40 -49.51
C ALA A 42 10.81 -28.58 -48.42
N ILE A 43 12.07 -28.21 -48.72
CA ILE A 43 13.20 -28.28 -47.77
C ILE A 43 12.95 -27.47 -46.50
N LEU A 44 12.34 -26.30 -46.62
CA LEU A 44 12.09 -25.41 -45.51
C LEU A 44 10.73 -25.64 -44.80
N GLY A 45 9.92 -26.56 -45.29
CA GLY A 45 8.57 -26.81 -44.76
C GLY A 45 7.63 -25.63 -44.96
N LEU A 46 7.84 -24.78 -45.96
CA LEU A 46 7.12 -23.54 -46.21
C LEU A 46 6.22 -23.60 -47.44
N SER A 47 5.34 -22.63 -47.55
CA SER A 47 4.54 -22.44 -48.76
C SER A 47 5.41 -21.92 -49.92
N LYS A 48 5.25 -22.48 -51.14
CA LYS A 48 5.91 -21.98 -52.35
C LYS A 48 5.66 -20.50 -52.65
N ILE A 49 4.54 -19.97 -52.19
CA ILE A 49 4.18 -18.55 -52.33
C ILE A 49 5.07 -17.70 -51.43
N THR A 50 5.34 -18.18 -50.19
CA THR A 50 6.19 -17.49 -49.22
C THR A 50 7.64 -17.39 -49.72
N THR A 51 8.22 -18.50 -50.15
CA THR A 51 9.60 -18.53 -50.66
C THR A 51 9.75 -17.75 -51.95
N SER A 52 8.79 -17.82 -52.88
CA SER A 52 8.77 -17.01 -54.09
C SER A 52 8.73 -15.50 -53.77
N ARG A 53 7.85 -15.09 -52.83
CA ARG A 53 7.73 -13.70 -52.43
C ARG A 53 9.03 -13.16 -51.80
N TRP A 54 9.71 -13.97 -51.02
CA TRP A 54 10.98 -13.57 -50.39
C TRP A 54 12.07 -13.42 -51.48
N PHE A 55 12.16 -14.34 -52.42
CA PHE A 55 13.13 -14.27 -53.49
C PHE A 55 12.88 -13.10 -54.45
N SER A 56 11.61 -12.80 -54.75
CA SER A 56 11.27 -11.63 -55.57
C SER A 56 11.64 -10.31 -54.88
N LYS A 57 11.41 -10.21 -53.54
CA LYS A 57 11.84 -9.05 -52.75
C LYS A 57 13.36 -8.92 -52.75
N TYR A 58 14.08 -10.04 -52.57
CA TYR A 58 15.53 -10.05 -52.61
C TYR A 58 16.08 -9.58 -53.96
N LYS A 59 15.53 -10.07 -55.07
CA LYS A 59 15.93 -9.62 -56.40
C LYS A 59 15.71 -8.13 -56.66
N LYS A 60 14.65 -7.56 -56.04
CA LYS A 60 14.32 -6.15 -56.23
C LYS A 60 15.17 -5.22 -55.34
N ASP A 61 15.31 -5.54 -54.07
CA ASP A 61 15.81 -4.60 -53.06
C ASP A 61 17.02 -5.17 -52.27
N GLY A 62 17.54 -6.33 -52.68
CA GLY A 62 18.71 -6.99 -52.09
C GLY A 62 18.45 -7.52 -50.65
N GLN A 63 19.55 -7.82 -49.95
CA GLN A 63 19.51 -8.40 -48.60
C GLN A 63 18.75 -7.55 -47.58
N LYS A 64 18.69 -6.22 -47.76
CA LYS A 64 17.99 -5.31 -46.86
C LYS A 64 16.48 -5.59 -46.78
N ALA A 65 15.87 -6.06 -47.88
CA ALA A 65 14.44 -6.37 -47.97
C ALA A 65 14.06 -7.65 -47.19
N LEU A 66 15.03 -8.48 -46.85
CA LEU A 66 14.81 -9.71 -46.07
C LEU A 66 14.82 -9.50 -44.58
N LYS A 67 15.30 -8.35 -44.09
CA LYS A 67 15.36 -8.07 -42.68
C LYS A 67 13.96 -8.13 -42.04
N VAL A 68 13.81 -8.97 -41.02
CA VAL A 68 12.56 -9.07 -40.28
C VAL A 68 12.34 -7.78 -39.46
N GLN A 69 11.31 -7.06 -39.82
CA GLN A 69 10.92 -5.87 -39.07
C GLN A 69 10.04 -6.26 -37.87
N LYS A 70 10.15 -5.50 -36.79
CA LYS A 70 9.25 -5.68 -35.62
C LYS A 70 7.81 -5.50 -36.08
N THR A 71 7.00 -6.52 -35.86
CA THR A 71 5.55 -6.47 -36.08
C THR A 71 4.87 -5.72 -34.93
N GLY A 72 3.78 -5.06 -35.23
CA GLY A 72 2.97 -4.32 -34.22
C GLY A 72 2.81 -2.84 -34.60
N ARG A 73 2.01 -2.17 -33.82
CA ARG A 73 1.76 -0.74 -34.01
C ARG A 73 3.03 0.07 -33.73
N PRO A 74 3.42 1.02 -34.58
CA PRO A 74 4.60 1.86 -34.33
C PRO A 74 4.52 2.53 -32.96
N LYS A 75 5.68 2.61 -32.28
CA LYS A 75 5.78 3.34 -31.01
C LYS A 75 5.28 4.77 -31.18
N LYS A 76 4.49 5.26 -30.24
CA LYS A 76 3.86 6.61 -30.25
C LYS A 76 2.69 6.80 -31.24
N SER A 77 2.37 5.84 -32.11
CA SER A 77 1.16 5.95 -32.94
C SER A 77 -0.09 5.80 -32.07
N GLY A 78 -0.90 6.84 -31.96
CA GLY A 78 -2.08 6.91 -31.10
C GLY A 78 -1.85 7.56 -29.75
N LYS A 79 -0.69 8.18 -29.54
CA LYS A 79 -0.45 9.08 -28.43
C LYS A 79 -1.36 10.31 -28.59
N ARG A 80 -2.17 10.59 -27.58
CA ARG A 80 -3.12 11.72 -27.59
C ARG A 80 -2.53 13.01 -27.04
N LEU A 81 -1.50 12.90 -26.16
CA LEU A 81 -0.81 14.03 -25.56
C LEU A 81 0.60 14.15 -26.15
N SER A 82 1.07 15.38 -26.39
CA SER A 82 2.48 15.61 -26.67
C SER A 82 3.34 15.36 -25.43
N ASP A 83 4.66 15.22 -25.62
CA ASP A 83 5.59 15.02 -24.50
C ASP A 83 5.56 16.23 -23.54
N GLU A 84 5.40 17.45 -24.04
CA GLU A 84 5.29 18.69 -23.28
C GLU A 84 3.98 18.75 -22.47
N GLN A 85 2.88 18.35 -23.10
CA GLN A 85 1.58 18.27 -22.43
C GLN A 85 1.60 17.24 -21.29
N GLU A 86 2.21 16.06 -21.51
CA GLU A 86 2.38 15.06 -20.46
C GLU A 86 3.17 15.64 -19.27
N GLN A 87 4.31 16.28 -19.53
CA GLN A 87 5.12 16.86 -18.47
C GLN A 87 4.38 17.95 -17.69
N LYS A 88 3.59 18.77 -18.37
CA LYS A 88 2.77 19.80 -17.74
C LYS A 88 1.75 19.18 -16.77
N ILE A 89 1.02 18.14 -17.23
CA ILE A 89 0.03 17.44 -16.41
C ILE A 89 0.71 16.75 -15.20
N ILE A 90 1.84 16.05 -15.43
CA ILE A 90 2.60 15.39 -14.36
C ILE A 90 3.01 16.39 -13.26
N ARG A 91 3.57 17.54 -13.63
CA ARG A 91 3.93 18.59 -12.65
C ARG A 91 2.73 19.03 -11.85
N MET A 92 1.59 19.30 -12.50
CA MET A 92 0.38 19.71 -11.81
C MET A 92 -0.14 18.63 -10.84
N LEU A 93 -0.04 17.34 -11.20
CA LEU A 93 -0.42 16.25 -10.31
C LEU A 93 0.47 16.12 -9.07
N ILE A 94 1.76 16.49 -9.19
CA ILE A 94 2.73 16.41 -8.10
C ILE A 94 2.65 17.67 -7.20
N ASP A 95 2.59 18.84 -7.81
CA ASP A 95 2.78 20.10 -7.12
C ASP A 95 1.49 20.71 -6.56
N THR A 96 0.31 20.22 -7.00
CA THR A 96 -0.97 20.79 -6.60
C THR A 96 -1.99 19.73 -6.20
N THR A 97 -3.01 20.17 -5.46
CA THR A 97 -4.20 19.34 -5.16
C THR A 97 -5.37 19.76 -6.07
N PRO A 98 -6.38 18.89 -6.28
CA PRO A 98 -7.58 19.26 -7.03
C PRO A 98 -8.25 20.51 -6.46
N GLU A 99 -8.31 20.66 -5.14
CA GLU A 99 -8.92 21.79 -4.44
C GLU A 99 -8.22 23.11 -4.75
N GLN A 100 -6.87 23.14 -4.73
CA GLN A 100 -6.07 24.32 -5.10
C GLN A 100 -6.38 24.78 -6.52
N LEU A 101 -6.73 23.86 -7.40
CA LEU A 101 -7.15 24.16 -8.77
C LEU A 101 -8.67 24.37 -8.90
N LYS A 102 -9.40 24.49 -7.78
CA LYS A 102 -10.87 24.69 -7.73
C LYS A 102 -11.68 23.59 -8.42
N PHE A 103 -11.19 22.35 -8.38
CA PHE A 103 -11.98 21.18 -8.75
C PHE A 103 -12.78 20.70 -7.54
N LYS A 104 -13.95 20.10 -7.80
CA LYS A 104 -14.81 19.49 -6.77
C LYS A 104 -14.37 18.05 -6.40
N PHE A 105 -13.06 17.80 -6.31
CA PHE A 105 -12.49 16.50 -5.96
C PHE A 105 -11.52 16.68 -4.78
N ALA A 106 -11.63 15.79 -3.80
CA ALA A 106 -10.69 15.77 -2.67
C ALA A 106 -9.32 15.18 -3.02
N LEU A 107 -9.25 14.35 -4.07
CA LEU A 107 -8.03 13.64 -4.47
C LEU A 107 -7.94 13.56 -6.00
N TRP A 108 -6.72 13.36 -6.52
CA TRP A 108 -6.50 13.02 -7.93
C TRP A 108 -7.00 11.60 -8.23
N THR A 109 -8.28 11.47 -8.52
CA THR A 109 -8.89 10.26 -9.09
C THR A 109 -8.71 10.27 -10.61
N ARG A 110 -8.97 9.13 -11.29
CA ARG A 110 -8.94 9.08 -12.76
C ARG A 110 -9.88 10.14 -13.37
N GLU A 111 -11.05 10.35 -12.77
CA GLU A 111 -12.01 11.36 -13.23
C GLU A 111 -11.46 12.78 -13.03
N ALA A 112 -10.85 13.07 -11.87
CA ALA A 112 -10.24 14.37 -11.62
C ALA A 112 -9.10 14.65 -12.62
N VAL A 113 -8.28 13.63 -12.93
CA VAL A 113 -7.21 13.74 -13.93
C VAL A 113 -7.77 13.91 -15.34
N LYS A 114 -8.87 13.24 -15.69
CA LYS A 114 -9.56 13.47 -16.96
C LYS A 114 -9.97 14.95 -17.09
N GLN A 115 -10.61 15.50 -16.08
CA GLN A 115 -11.02 16.90 -16.07
C GLN A 115 -9.83 17.88 -16.08
N LEU A 116 -8.72 17.53 -15.43
CA LEU A 116 -7.49 18.30 -15.52
C LEU A 116 -6.96 18.35 -16.96
N ILE A 117 -6.89 17.18 -17.63
CA ILE A 117 -6.43 17.08 -19.01
C ILE A 117 -7.33 17.91 -19.93
N LEU A 118 -8.65 17.75 -19.83
CA LEU A 118 -9.61 18.52 -20.61
C LEU A 118 -9.37 20.03 -20.40
N ARG A 119 -9.25 20.48 -19.17
CA ARG A 119 -9.09 21.90 -18.83
C ARG A 119 -7.77 22.53 -19.29
N VAL A 120 -6.67 21.75 -19.26
CA VAL A 120 -5.31 22.25 -19.50
C VAL A 120 -4.88 22.16 -20.96
N VAL A 121 -5.37 21.12 -21.67
CA VAL A 121 -4.94 20.80 -23.04
C VAL A 121 -6.10 20.60 -24.00
N ASP A 122 -7.33 20.82 -23.55
CA ASP A 122 -8.59 20.72 -24.34
C ASP A 122 -8.76 19.37 -25.06
N ILE A 123 -8.36 18.28 -24.39
CA ILE A 123 -8.47 16.91 -24.92
C ILE A 123 -9.37 16.10 -24.01
N ASP A 124 -10.56 15.75 -24.49
CA ASP A 124 -11.41 14.75 -23.84
C ASP A 124 -10.91 13.33 -24.15
N MET A 125 -10.68 12.54 -23.13
CA MET A 125 -10.26 11.17 -23.29
C MET A 125 -11.01 10.21 -22.36
N PRO A 126 -11.21 8.94 -22.79
CA PRO A 126 -11.84 7.93 -21.96
C PRO A 126 -11.06 7.71 -20.64
N ILE A 127 -11.77 7.40 -19.56
CA ILE A 127 -11.19 7.11 -18.24
C ILE A 127 -10.17 5.95 -18.28
N SER A 128 -10.41 4.95 -19.15
CA SER A 128 -9.44 3.86 -19.38
C SER A 128 -8.10 4.40 -19.90
N THR A 129 -8.15 5.28 -20.90
CA THR A 129 -6.95 5.92 -21.47
C THR A 129 -6.21 6.78 -20.43
N VAL A 130 -6.95 7.52 -19.57
CA VAL A 130 -6.35 8.22 -18.44
C VAL A 130 -5.63 7.26 -17.50
N GLY A 131 -6.23 6.09 -17.23
CA GLY A 131 -5.61 5.02 -16.45
C GLY A 131 -4.30 4.52 -17.07
N ASP A 132 -4.27 4.34 -18.40
CA ASP A 132 -3.06 3.93 -19.14
C ASP A 132 -1.97 5.00 -19.07
N TYR A 133 -2.32 6.28 -19.19
CA TYR A 133 -1.38 7.39 -18.99
C TYR A 133 -0.82 7.45 -17.58
N LEU A 134 -1.67 7.32 -16.55
CA LEU A 134 -1.22 7.27 -15.15
C LEU A 134 -0.25 6.11 -14.91
N ALA A 135 -0.55 4.92 -15.42
CA ALA A 135 0.36 3.77 -15.32
C ALA A 135 1.68 4.02 -16.05
N LYS A 136 1.64 4.60 -17.26
CA LYS A 136 2.82 4.99 -18.03
C LYS A 136 3.68 6.01 -17.29
N TRP A 137 3.07 6.97 -16.59
CA TRP A 137 3.72 7.98 -15.77
C TRP A 137 4.15 7.45 -14.40
N GLN A 138 3.98 6.14 -14.14
CA GLN A 138 4.32 5.46 -12.88
C GLN A 138 3.51 5.93 -11.67
N PHE A 139 2.31 6.46 -11.89
CA PHE A 139 1.36 6.75 -10.83
C PHE A 139 0.56 5.49 -10.48
N THR A 140 0.47 5.20 -9.18
CA THR A 140 -0.34 4.09 -8.66
C THR A 140 -1.35 4.60 -7.65
N SER A 141 -2.51 3.95 -7.56
CA SER A 141 -3.48 4.26 -6.53
C SER A 141 -2.90 4.01 -5.14
N LYS A 142 -2.98 4.99 -4.25
CA LYS A 142 -2.51 4.93 -2.86
C LYS A 142 -3.67 5.20 -1.92
N LYS A 143 -3.66 4.54 -0.75
CA LYS A 143 -4.59 4.89 0.33
C LYS A 143 -4.15 6.25 0.89
N PRO A 144 -5.05 7.25 0.94
CA PRO A 144 -4.69 8.57 1.43
C PRO A 144 -4.43 8.55 2.94
N ILE A 145 -3.51 9.39 3.38
CA ILE A 145 -3.36 9.74 4.79
C ILE A 145 -4.50 10.70 5.14
N LYS A 146 -5.26 10.38 6.18
CA LYS A 146 -6.32 11.26 6.67
C LYS A 146 -5.70 12.32 7.57
N ARG A 147 -5.96 13.59 7.27
CA ARG A 147 -5.62 14.72 8.15
C ARG A 147 -6.90 15.45 8.52
N ALA A 148 -7.04 15.79 9.80
CA ALA A 148 -8.12 16.67 10.22
C ALA A 148 -7.85 18.11 9.76
N TYR A 149 -8.89 18.82 9.37
CA TYR A 149 -8.77 20.25 9.00
C TYR A 149 -8.33 21.11 10.20
N GLU A 150 -8.69 20.70 11.41
CA GLU A 150 -8.37 21.38 12.66
C GLU A 150 -6.93 21.20 13.10
N ARG A 151 -6.16 20.35 12.44
CA ARG A 151 -4.75 20.12 12.74
C ARG A 151 -3.93 21.38 12.43
N LYS A 152 -3.12 21.79 13.39
CA LYS A 152 -2.15 22.90 13.23
C LYS A 152 -0.76 22.32 13.00
N ASP A 153 -0.20 22.51 11.82
CA ASP A 153 1.16 22.03 11.51
C ASP A 153 2.24 22.72 12.38
N SER A 154 1.98 23.95 12.87
CA SER A 154 2.84 24.63 13.84
C SER A 154 2.95 23.88 15.15
N ALA A 155 1.83 23.36 15.69
CA ALA A 155 1.83 22.59 16.93
C ALA A 155 2.58 21.26 16.78
N THR A 156 2.48 20.64 15.62
CA THR A 156 3.24 19.42 15.30
C THR A 156 4.74 19.70 15.24
N LYS A 157 5.13 20.80 14.59
CA LYS A 157 6.53 21.20 14.51
C LYS A 157 7.09 21.54 15.90
N GLU A 158 6.36 22.27 16.69
CA GLU A 158 6.71 22.60 18.08
C GLU A 158 6.88 21.32 18.93
N TRP A 159 6.00 20.32 18.75
CA TRP A 159 6.12 19.03 19.41
C TRP A 159 7.45 18.36 19.08
N LEU A 160 7.77 18.23 17.79
CA LEU A 160 8.94 17.50 17.34
C LEU A 160 10.26 18.22 17.65
N GLU A 161 10.29 19.54 17.54
CA GLU A 161 11.52 20.35 17.66
C GLU A 161 11.77 20.86 19.08
N VAL A 162 10.73 21.01 19.92
CA VAL A 162 10.85 21.62 21.25
C VAL A 162 10.32 20.69 22.34
N ALA A 163 9.03 20.34 22.32
CA ALA A 163 8.36 19.69 23.44
C ALA A 163 8.93 18.28 23.70
N TYR A 164 9.00 17.43 22.69
CA TYR A 164 9.48 16.06 22.90
C TYR A 164 10.98 15.98 23.25
N PRO A 165 11.90 16.72 22.61
CA PRO A 165 13.29 16.80 23.08
C PRO A 165 13.43 17.21 24.53
N GLN A 166 12.58 18.14 24.99
CA GLN A 166 12.54 18.58 26.39
C GLN A 166 12.05 17.48 27.32
N ILE A 167 10.98 16.75 26.94
CA ILE A 167 10.48 15.57 27.67
C ILE A 167 11.59 14.51 27.77
N LYS A 168 12.29 14.22 26.68
CA LYS A 168 13.39 13.23 26.65
C LYS A 168 14.56 13.63 27.57
N LYS A 169 14.89 14.92 27.63
CA LYS A 169 15.91 15.46 28.55
C LYS A 169 15.46 15.32 30.01
N GLU A 170 14.24 15.77 30.32
CA GLU A 170 13.66 15.68 31.66
C GLU A 170 13.52 14.22 32.13
N ALA A 171 13.13 13.28 31.24
CA ALA A 171 13.06 11.87 31.56
C ALA A 171 14.43 11.29 31.95
N LYS A 172 15.49 11.67 31.24
CA LYS A 172 16.85 11.26 31.56
C LYS A 172 17.31 11.80 32.93
N GLU A 173 17.03 13.06 33.22
CA GLU A 173 17.37 13.71 34.49
C GLU A 173 16.63 13.07 35.69
N ASN A 174 15.39 12.64 35.48
CA ASN A 174 14.57 11.99 36.50
C ASN A 174 14.70 10.45 36.53
N ASN A 175 15.56 9.85 35.71
CA ASN A 175 15.64 8.40 35.51
C ASN A 175 14.25 7.76 35.21
N ALA A 176 13.44 8.46 34.42
CA ALA A 176 12.08 8.06 34.07
C ALA A 176 12.04 7.28 32.75
N ASP A 177 11.12 6.32 32.65
CA ASP A 177 10.81 5.63 31.43
C ASP A 177 9.72 6.40 30.66
N ILE A 178 9.88 6.62 29.36
CA ILE A 178 8.86 7.25 28.51
C ILE A 178 7.95 6.16 27.96
N TRP A 179 6.66 6.30 28.26
CA TRP A 179 5.59 5.42 27.81
C TRP A 179 4.63 6.16 26.88
N TRP A 180 4.12 5.46 25.89
CA TRP A 180 3.16 5.95 24.92
C TRP A 180 1.90 5.12 25.04
N ALA A 181 0.78 5.77 25.30
CA ALA A 181 -0.49 5.08 25.51
C ALA A 181 -1.55 5.53 24.51
N ASP A 182 -2.48 4.63 24.23
CA ASP A 182 -3.63 4.86 23.36
C ASP A 182 -4.80 3.97 23.76
N GLU A 183 -6.02 4.41 23.43
CA GLU A 183 -7.23 3.63 23.57
C GLU A 183 -7.65 3.04 22.23
N THR A 184 -8.04 1.78 22.27
CA THR A 184 -8.55 1.12 21.08
C THR A 184 -9.74 0.23 21.39
N ALA A 185 -10.58 0.02 20.36
CA ALA A 185 -11.64 -0.99 20.41
C ALA A 185 -11.47 -1.97 19.26
N CYS A 186 -11.56 -3.24 19.56
CA CYS A 186 -11.71 -4.29 18.55
C CYS A 186 -13.17 -4.72 18.48
N VAL A 187 -13.70 -4.79 17.28
CA VAL A 187 -15.07 -5.18 17.00
C VAL A 187 -15.15 -6.63 16.53
N SER A 188 -16.30 -7.28 16.74
CA SER A 188 -16.56 -8.66 16.36
C SER A 188 -16.36 -8.94 14.86
N MET A 189 -16.49 -7.92 14.00
CA MET A 189 -16.39 -8.06 12.56
C MET A 189 -15.53 -6.94 11.96
N PRO A 190 -14.29 -7.24 11.57
CA PRO A 190 -13.42 -6.27 10.92
C PRO A 190 -13.89 -5.99 9.48
N SER A 191 -13.77 -4.74 9.04
CA SER A 191 -14.21 -4.29 7.72
C SER A 191 -13.27 -4.71 6.57
N ASN A 192 -12.10 -5.23 6.85
CA ASN A 192 -11.00 -5.39 5.88
C ASN A 192 -10.74 -6.85 5.47
N LEU A 193 -11.63 -7.79 5.80
CA LEU A 193 -11.46 -9.20 5.44
C LEU A 193 -11.60 -9.39 3.93
N LYS A 194 -10.68 -10.18 3.36
CA LYS A 194 -10.67 -10.57 1.94
C LYS A 194 -10.58 -12.07 1.82
N GLY A 195 -11.35 -12.66 0.90
CA GLY A 195 -11.26 -14.06 0.51
C GLY A 195 -10.97 -14.18 -0.98
N TYR A 196 -10.50 -15.34 -1.41
CA TYR A 196 -10.24 -15.63 -2.82
C TYR A 196 -11.46 -16.25 -3.49
N ALA A 197 -11.68 -15.88 -4.75
CA ALA A 197 -12.64 -16.49 -5.65
C ALA A 197 -12.03 -16.57 -7.06
N PRO A 198 -12.52 -17.44 -7.96
CA PRO A 198 -12.01 -17.53 -9.33
C PRO A 198 -12.11 -16.19 -10.06
N ILE A 199 -11.10 -15.89 -10.88
CA ILE A 199 -11.06 -14.65 -11.69
C ILE A 199 -12.28 -14.63 -12.63
N GLY A 200 -12.97 -13.48 -12.69
CA GLY A 200 -14.17 -13.31 -13.51
C GLY A 200 -15.42 -13.97 -12.97
N SER A 201 -15.36 -14.68 -11.85
CA SER A 201 -16.51 -15.29 -11.20
C SER A 201 -17.43 -14.25 -10.58
N LYS A 202 -18.74 -14.48 -10.69
CA LYS A 202 -19.77 -13.75 -9.91
C LYS A 202 -19.88 -14.27 -8.47
N ILE A 203 -19.29 -15.42 -8.17
CA ILE A 203 -19.27 -16.03 -6.84
C ILE A 203 -18.40 -15.19 -5.93
N LYS A 204 -18.95 -14.78 -4.80
CA LYS A 204 -18.22 -14.07 -3.74
C LYS A 204 -17.95 -15.03 -2.58
N PRO A 205 -16.78 -14.91 -1.91
CA PRO A 205 -16.56 -15.67 -0.67
C PRO A 205 -17.65 -15.33 0.34
N ILE A 206 -18.19 -16.38 0.97
CA ILE A 206 -19.20 -16.24 2.04
C ILE A 206 -18.46 -16.22 3.37
N LEU A 207 -18.69 -15.18 4.17
CA LEU A 207 -18.18 -15.06 5.53
C LEU A 207 -19.33 -15.31 6.50
N THR A 208 -19.25 -16.40 7.21
CA THR A 208 -20.21 -16.71 8.28
C THR A 208 -19.82 -15.95 9.56
N HIS A 209 -20.71 -15.15 10.09
CA HIS A 209 -20.49 -14.38 11.31
C HIS A 209 -21.75 -14.37 12.18
N THR A 210 -21.61 -13.98 13.45
CA THR A 210 -22.75 -13.71 14.32
C THR A 210 -23.43 -12.39 13.96
N ALA A 211 -24.75 -12.35 13.98
CA ALA A 211 -25.53 -11.11 13.77
C ALA A 211 -25.34 -10.12 14.93
N LYS A 212 -25.01 -10.62 16.13
CA LYS A 212 -24.81 -9.80 17.34
C LYS A 212 -23.47 -9.08 17.27
N LYS A 213 -23.50 -7.76 17.35
CA LYS A 213 -22.29 -6.92 17.41
C LYS A 213 -21.82 -6.83 18.84
N PHE A 214 -20.54 -7.06 19.06
CA PHE A 214 -19.85 -6.85 20.32
C PHE A 214 -18.45 -6.30 20.08
N LYS A 215 -17.86 -5.72 21.12
CA LYS A 215 -16.52 -5.13 21.07
C LYS A 215 -15.79 -5.38 22.38
N VAL A 216 -14.48 -5.29 22.35
CA VAL A 216 -13.61 -5.24 23.53
C VAL A 216 -12.82 -3.95 23.42
N ASN A 217 -12.84 -3.17 24.51
CA ASN A 217 -12.07 -1.95 24.63
C ASN A 217 -10.76 -2.25 25.37
N MET A 218 -9.68 -1.63 24.95
CA MET A 218 -8.34 -1.82 25.50
C MET A 218 -7.66 -0.46 25.65
N ILE A 219 -6.99 -0.26 26.76
CA ILE A 219 -5.94 0.75 26.89
C ILE A 219 -4.62 -0.01 26.83
N SER A 220 -3.70 0.44 26.02
CA SER A 220 -2.33 -0.08 25.93
C SER A 220 -1.31 1.02 26.12
N ALA A 221 -0.11 0.65 26.55
CA ALA A 221 1.02 1.53 26.62
C ALA A 221 2.31 0.77 26.31
N ILE A 222 3.23 1.40 25.56
CA ILE A 222 4.48 0.81 25.11
C ILE A 222 5.66 1.76 25.33
N THR A 223 6.85 1.18 25.39
CA THR A 223 8.12 1.92 25.39
C THR A 223 8.98 1.55 24.21
N ASN A 224 9.92 2.41 23.84
CA ASN A 224 10.90 2.13 22.78
C ASN A 224 11.90 1.01 23.18
N THR A 225 11.99 0.67 24.47
CA THR A 225 12.80 -0.45 24.98
C THR A 225 12.07 -1.79 24.92
N GLY A 226 10.82 -1.82 24.45
CA GLY A 226 10.06 -3.04 24.26
C GLY A 226 9.19 -3.47 25.45
N LYS A 227 9.01 -2.63 26.46
CA LYS A 227 8.02 -2.87 27.54
C LYS A 227 6.62 -2.57 27.02
N SER A 228 5.63 -3.31 27.50
CA SER A 228 4.21 -2.99 27.25
C SER A 228 3.33 -3.35 28.42
N MET A 229 2.25 -2.56 28.58
CA MET A 229 1.16 -2.78 29.52
C MET A 229 -0.17 -2.66 28.78
N PHE A 230 -1.17 -3.39 29.22
CA PHE A 230 -2.53 -3.28 28.68
C PHE A 230 -3.58 -3.62 29.74
N ALA A 231 -4.77 -3.09 29.52
CA ALA A 231 -5.95 -3.45 30.28
C ALA A 231 -7.18 -3.52 29.37
N LEU A 232 -8.05 -4.51 29.63
CA LEU A 232 -9.25 -4.77 28.84
C LEU A 232 -10.49 -4.35 29.64
N TYR A 233 -11.39 -3.63 28.98
CA TYR A 233 -12.62 -3.14 29.57
C TYR A 233 -13.82 -3.58 28.73
N ASP A 234 -14.89 -3.99 29.39
CA ASP A 234 -16.10 -4.47 28.72
C ASP A 234 -16.97 -3.30 28.25
N ASP A 235 -16.96 -2.20 29.02
CA ASP A 235 -17.66 -0.96 28.71
C ASP A 235 -16.76 0.07 28.01
N SER A 236 -17.36 1.19 27.59
CA SER A 236 -16.62 2.31 27.04
C SER A 236 -15.61 2.85 28.03
N ILE A 237 -14.42 3.17 27.54
CA ILE A 237 -13.37 3.73 28.39
C ILE A 237 -13.81 5.12 28.89
N ALA A 238 -13.86 5.24 30.18
CA ALA A 238 -14.17 6.46 30.92
C ALA A 238 -12.96 6.88 31.76
N THR A 239 -13.07 8.02 32.43
CA THR A 239 -12.00 8.57 33.28
C THR A 239 -11.53 7.59 34.36
N ASP A 240 -12.44 6.83 34.95
CA ASP A 240 -12.10 5.86 36.01
C ASP A 240 -11.30 4.66 35.44
N ASN A 241 -11.64 4.20 34.22
CA ASN A 241 -10.88 3.16 33.55
C ASN A 241 -9.44 3.62 33.22
N PHE A 242 -9.29 4.88 32.82
CA PHE A 242 -7.99 5.45 32.54
C PHE A 242 -7.15 5.57 33.83
N ILE A 243 -7.73 6.05 34.93
CA ILE A 243 -7.05 6.11 36.23
C ILE A 243 -6.66 4.70 36.68
N ASP A 244 -7.57 3.71 36.62
CA ASP A 244 -7.27 2.31 36.94
C ASP A 244 -6.09 1.76 36.12
N PHE A 245 -6.04 2.11 34.85
CA PHE A 245 -4.91 1.73 33.98
C PHE A 245 -3.61 2.38 34.47
N LEU A 246 -3.58 3.67 34.71
CA LEU A 246 -2.41 4.38 35.20
C LEU A 246 -1.91 3.81 36.57
N GLU A 247 -2.81 3.42 37.45
CA GLU A 247 -2.45 2.74 38.71
C GLU A 247 -1.75 1.39 38.46
N LYS A 248 -2.27 0.60 37.54
CA LYS A 248 -1.64 -0.67 37.14
C LYS A 248 -0.23 -0.45 36.59
N VAL A 249 -0.05 0.58 35.74
CA VAL A 249 1.25 0.93 35.19
C VAL A 249 2.22 1.35 36.27
N ILE A 250 1.82 2.20 37.24
CA ILE A 250 2.68 2.60 38.35
C ILE A 250 3.07 1.40 39.23
N LYS A 251 2.13 0.52 39.53
CA LYS A 251 2.38 -0.66 40.40
C LYS A 251 3.35 -1.66 39.78
N SER A 252 3.46 -1.70 38.44
CA SER A 252 4.30 -2.65 37.70
C SER A 252 5.65 -2.07 37.27
N ASN A 253 5.96 -0.84 37.65
CA ASN A 253 7.22 -0.17 37.29
C ASN A 253 7.87 0.48 38.50
N ASP A 254 9.19 0.25 38.64
CA ASP A 254 9.98 0.84 39.73
C ASP A 254 10.47 2.25 39.44
N LYS A 255 10.54 2.61 38.15
CA LYS A 255 10.99 3.92 37.68
C LYS A 255 9.82 4.88 37.56
N LYS A 256 10.14 6.17 37.65
CA LYS A 256 9.19 7.23 37.31
C LYS A 256 8.75 7.08 35.85
N ILE A 257 7.47 7.34 35.61
CA ILE A 257 6.83 7.17 34.30
C ILE A 257 6.52 8.54 33.70
N PHE A 258 6.99 8.76 32.49
CA PHE A 258 6.54 9.86 31.65
C PHE A 258 5.58 9.30 30.62
N MET A 259 4.28 9.49 30.85
CA MET A 259 3.23 8.91 30.00
C MET A 259 2.79 9.93 28.95
N ILE A 260 2.97 9.61 27.69
CA ILE A 260 2.50 10.41 26.56
C ILE A 260 1.19 9.80 26.06
N VAL A 261 0.14 10.61 26.05
CA VAL A 261 -1.21 10.24 25.61
C VAL A 261 -1.68 11.19 24.52
N ASP A 262 -2.75 10.82 23.83
CA ASP A 262 -3.40 11.75 22.91
C ASP A 262 -4.13 12.89 23.67
N ASN A 263 -4.66 13.84 22.93
CA ASN A 263 -5.28 15.03 23.49
C ASN A 263 -6.81 14.87 23.65
N LEU A 264 -7.29 13.69 24.08
CA LEU A 264 -8.70 13.46 24.37
C LEU A 264 -9.15 14.18 25.64
N ARG A 265 -10.40 14.62 25.67
CA ARG A 265 -10.97 15.32 26.84
C ARG A 265 -10.93 14.51 28.12
N VAL A 266 -11.00 13.19 28.01
CA VAL A 266 -10.96 12.27 29.17
C VAL A 266 -9.65 12.41 29.93
N HIS A 267 -8.53 12.59 29.26
CA HIS A 267 -7.20 12.75 29.85
C HIS A 267 -7.03 14.09 30.58
N HIS A 268 -7.81 15.10 30.22
CA HIS A 268 -7.81 16.42 30.89
C HIS A 268 -8.85 16.56 32.00
N ALA A 269 -9.56 15.47 32.32
CA ALA A 269 -10.59 15.50 33.37
C ALA A 269 -10.03 15.95 34.74
N LYS A 270 -10.81 16.68 35.50
CA LYS A 270 -10.40 17.15 36.85
C LYS A 270 -9.93 16.01 37.74
N LEU A 271 -10.58 14.85 37.65
CA LEU A 271 -10.20 13.66 38.42
C LEU A 271 -8.80 13.14 38.01
N VAL A 272 -8.45 13.12 36.71
CA VAL A 272 -7.12 12.71 36.25
C VAL A 272 -6.06 13.67 36.78
N LYS A 273 -6.28 14.98 36.66
CA LYS A 273 -5.34 15.99 37.18
C LYS A 273 -5.13 15.90 38.71
N ALA A 274 -6.22 15.71 39.46
CA ALA A 274 -6.14 15.52 40.90
C ALA A 274 -5.41 14.22 41.27
N TRP A 275 -5.60 13.16 40.48
CA TRP A 275 -4.93 11.90 40.69
C TRP A 275 -3.43 12.02 40.31
N GLU A 276 -3.09 12.68 39.20
CA GLU A 276 -1.71 12.94 38.77
C GLU A 276 -0.92 13.72 39.83
N GLU A 277 -1.53 14.79 40.41
CA GLU A 277 -0.88 15.59 41.45
C GLU A 277 -0.55 14.76 42.71
N LYS A 278 -1.42 13.79 43.07
CA LYS A 278 -1.16 12.85 44.17
C LYS A 278 -0.02 11.86 43.88
N HIS A 279 0.27 11.61 42.61
CA HIS A 279 1.25 10.61 42.18
C HIS A 279 2.41 11.23 41.37
N LYS A 280 2.64 12.54 41.51
CA LYS A 280 3.65 13.30 40.75
C LYS A 280 5.09 12.82 40.93
N ASP A 281 5.36 12.13 42.02
CA ASP A 281 6.62 11.44 42.27
C ASP A 281 6.84 10.21 41.36
N LYS A 282 5.75 9.54 40.96
CA LYS A 282 5.74 8.30 40.18
C LYS A 282 5.41 8.46 38.69
N ILE A 283 4.53 9.43 38.38
CA ILE A 283 4.06 9.63 37.01
C ILE A 283 3.89 11.10 36.66
N LYS A 284 4.13 11.43 35.37
CA LYS A 284 3.83 12.72 34.75
C LYS A 284 3.21 12.48 33.40
N LEU A 285 2.10 13.16 33.13
CA LEU A 285 1.38 13.05 31.86
C LEU A 285 1.83 14.14 30.88
N PHE A 286 1.96 13.76 29.62
CA PHE A 286 2.24 14.64 28.49
C PHE A 286 1.23 14.39 27.39
N TYR A 287 0.90 15.41 26.62
CA TYR A 287 -0.16 15.34 25.63
C TYR A 287 0.39 15.60 24.23
N LEU A 288 0.03 14.71 23.31
CA LEU A 288 0.32 14.90 21.89
C LEU A 288 -0.40 16.15 21.34
N PRO A 289 0.09 16.73 20.25
CA PRO A 289 -0.64 17.76 19.53
C PRO A 289 -2.03 17.27 19.13
N PRO A 290 -3.06 18.12 19.19
CA PRO A 290 -4.41 17.73 18.77
C PRO A 290 -4.43 17.19 17.34
N TYR A 291 -5.25 16.17 17.08
CA TYR A 291 -5.46 15.57 15.78
C TYR A 291 -4.18 15.02 15.11
N SER A 292 -3.26 14.47 15.88
CA SER A 292 -1.98 13.98 15.41
C SER A 292 -1.68 12.53 15.86
N PRO A 293 -2.59 11.56 15.64
CA PRO A 293 -2.42 10.19 16.09
C PRO A 293 -1.21 9.50 15.43
N GLU A 294 -0.81 9.92 14.23
CA GLU A 294 0.33 9.35 13.53
C GLU A 294 1.67 9.54 14.25
N PHE A 295 1.74 10.39 15.27
CA PHE A 295 2.91 10.56 16.13
C PHE A 295 2.88 9.67 17.37
N ASN A 296 1.80 8.89 17.59
CA ASN A 296 1.73 7.91 18.66
C ASN A 296 2.24 6.53 18.18
N PRO A 297 3.38 6.01 18.69
CA PRO A 297 3.83 4.66 18.36
C PRO A 297 2.82 3.56 18.72
N ASP A 298 1.98 3.74 19.73
CA ASP A 298 0.98 2.77 20.15
C ASP A 298 -0.12 2.55 19.10
N GLU A 299 -0.36 3.50 18.22
CA GLU A 299 -1.24 3.33 17.06
C GLU A 299 -0.79 2.21 16.12
N TYR A 300 0.52 1.97 15.99
CA TYR A 300 1.05 0.86 15.19
C TYR A 300 0.84 -0.49 15.89
N LEU A 301 0.93 -0.53 17.22
CA LEU A 301 0.48 -1.70 17.99
C LEU A 301 -1.00 -1.96 17.74
N ASN A 302 -1.84 -0.94 17.83
CA ASN A 302 -3.27 -1.03 17.61
C ASN A 302 -3.63 -1.51 16.20
N GLN A 303 -2.89 -1.09 15.17
CA GLN A 303 -3.06 -1.57 13.80
C GLN A 303 -2.66 -3.05 13.66
N ASP A 304 -1.52 -3.46 14.24
CA ASP A 304 -1.06 -4.84 14.23
C ASP A 304 -2.04 -5.74 15.00
N TYR A 305 -2.51 -5.32 16.16
CA TYR A 305 -3.52 -6.01 16.96
C TYR A 305 -4.81 -6.23 16.16
N LYS A 306 -5.42 -5.18 15.61
CA LYS A 306 -6.65 -5.27 14.81
C LYS A 306 -6.49 -6.15 13.58
N SER A 307 -5.29 -6.25 13.02
CA SER A 307 -4.99 -7.09 11.86
C SER A 307 -4.83 -8.57 12.22
N ASN A 308 -4.44 -8.88 13.45
CA ASN A 308 -4.06 -10.25 13.84
C ASN A 308 -5.04 -10.92 14.82
N VAL A 309 -5.83 -10.19 15.57
CA VAL A 309 -6.76 -10.74 16.59
C VAL A 309 -7.79 -11.70 15.98
N HIS A 310 -8.18 -11.49 14.72
CA HIS A 310 -9.11 -12.36 13.98
C HIS A 310 -8.40 -13.32 13.00
N LYS A 311 -7.08 -13.46 13.08
CA LYS A 311 -6.31 -14.28 12.12
C LYS A 311 -6.75 -15.75 12.09
N ASN A 312 -7.17 -16.29 13.22
CA ASN A 312 -7.61 -17.68 13.33
C ASN A 312 -9.14 -17.84 13.15
N GLY A 313 -9.82 -16.84 12.68
CA GLY A 313 -11.26 -16.83 12.45
C GLY A 313 -12.01 -15.74 13.24
N LEU A 314 -13.28 -15.53 12.88
CA LEU A 314 -14.14 -14.60 13.59
C LEU A 314 -14.63 -15.19 14.91
N THR A 315 -14.67 -14.36 15.93
CA THR A 315 -15.15 -14.73 17.26
C THR A 315 -16.69 -14.78 17.31
N LYS A 316 -17.22 -15.70 18.09
CA LYS A 316 -18.68 -15.94 18.20
C LYS A 316 -19.34 -15.10 19.29
N ASN A 317 -18.58 -14.65 20.27
CA ASN A 317 -19.08 -13.88 21.40
C ASN A 317 -17.97 -12.97 21.98
N GLN A 318 -18.36 -12.05 22.86
CA GLN A 318 -17.44 -11.07 23.48
C GLN A 318 -16.35 -11.76 24.34
N LYS A 319 -16.70 -12.84 25.06
CA LYS A 319 -15.75 -13.59 25.89
C LYS A 319 -14.61 -14.17 25.05
N GLU A 320 -14.93 -14.74 23.90
CA GLU A 320 -13.92 -15.28 22.97
C GLU A 320 -13.04 -14.17 22.40
N LEU A 321 -13.64 -13.02 22.02
CA LEU A 321 -12.86 -11.87 21.53
C LEU A 321 -11.93 -11.34 22.62
N LYS A 322 -12.40 -11.26 23.87
CA LYS A 322 -11.59 -10.84 25.02
C LYS A 322 -10.42 -11.81 25.25
N ALA A 323 -10.68 -13.12 25.19
CA ALA A 323 -9.64 -14.13 25.33
C ALA A 323 -8.59 -14.05 24.19
N ASN A 324 -9.03 -13.87 22.93
CA ASN A 324 -8.12 -13.71 21.81
C ASN A 324 -7.28 -12.42 21.95
N THR A 325 -7.88 -11.34 22.44
CA THR A 325 -7.17 -10.07 22.72
C THR A 325 -6.13 -10.29 23.80
N GLN A 326 -6.50 -10.90 24.91
CA GLN A 326 -5.59 -11.23 26.00
C GLN A 326 -4.40 -12.04 25.51
N ASN A 327 -4.66 -13.15 24.82
CA ASN A 327 -3.63 -14.01 24.26
C ASN A 327 -2.69 -13.27 23.27
N TYR A 328 -3.26 -12.40 22.42
CA TYR A 328 -2.47 -11.59 21.50
C TYR A 328 -1.51 -10.67 22.28
N MET A 329 -2.00 -9.93 23.26
CA MET A 329 -1.21 -8.98 24.03
C MET A 329 -0.15 -9.66 24.90
N GLU A 330 -0.48 -10.78 25.55
CA GLU A 330 0.48 -11.58 26.33
C GLU A 330 1.61 -12.14 25.44
N ASN A 331 1.29 -12.58 24.23
CA ASN A 331 2.30 -13.02 23.26
C ASN A 331 3.15 -11.85 22.77
N LEU A 332 2.56 -10.67 22.63
CA LEU A 332 3.31 -9.46 22.27
C LEU A 332 4.28 -9.06 23.39
N GLN A 333 3.87 -9.11 24.65
CA GLN A 333 4.73 -8.85 25.82
C GLN A 333 5.96 -9.76 25.88
N LYS A 334 5.85 -10.98 25.38
CA LYS A 334 6.98 -11.93 25.27
C LYS A 334 7.94 -11.59 24.12
N ASN A 335 7.62 -10.57 23.30
CA ASN A 335 8.43 -10.18 22.15
C ASN A 335 8.79 -8.68 22.20
N PRO A 336 9.70 -8.25 23.11
CA PRO A 336 10.09 -6.85 23.24
C PRO A 336 10.62 -6.22 21.95
N GLN A 337 11.31 -7.01 21.12
CA GLN A 337 11.83 -6.53 19.84
C GLN A 337 10.71 -6.11 18.88
N LYS A 338 9.60 -6.85 18.84
CA LYS A 338 8.44 -6.48 18.03
C LYS A 338 7.84 -5.15 18.49
N ILE A 339 7.79 -4.92 19.80
CA ILE A 339 7.29 -3.67 20.38
C ILE A 339 8.22 -2.52 20.01
N ALA A 340 9.52 -2.68 20.18
CA ALA A 340 10.52 -1.68 19.81
C ALA A 340 10.46 -1.34 18.29
N ASN A 341 10.13 -2.30 17.44
CA ASN A 341 9.99 -2.08 16.00
C ASN A 341 8.82 -1.17 15.63
N PHE A 342 7.78 -1.02 16.46
CA PHE A 342 6.71 -0.04 16.21
C PHE A 342 7.25 1.40 16.19
N PHE A 343 8.32 1.69 16.91
CA PHE A 343 8.98 2.99 16.94
C PHE A 343 9.86 3.26 15.69
N GLN A 344 10.09 2.27 14.82
CA GLN A 344 10.91 2.43 13.63
C GLN A 344 10.12 2.97 12.41
N HIS A 345 8.81 3.10 12.51
CA HIS A 345 8.00 3.72 11.45
C HIS A 345 8.36 5.20 11.29
N GLN A 346 8.37 5.67 10.04
CA GLN A 346 8.85 7.00 9.68
C GLN A 346 8.23 8.13 10.53
N SER A 347 6.93 8.08 10.79
CA SER A 347 6.21 9.13 11.54
C SER A 347 6.57 9.18 13.02
N VAL A 348 7.00 8.07 13.63
CA VAL A 348 7.27 7.92 15.07
C VAL A 348 8.74 7.67 15.39
N LYS A 349 9.60 7.67 14.38
CA LYS A 349 11.05 7.43 14.55
C LYS A 349 11.73 8.43 15.48
N TYR A 350 11.15 9.60 15.68
CA TYR A 350 11.64 10.60 16.63
C TYR A 350 11.56 10.13 18.09
N ALA A 351 10.71 9.13 18.39
CA ALA A 351 10.48 8.54 19.71
C ALA A 351 11.36 7.30 19.97
N SER A 352 12.14 6.85 19.00
CA SER A 352 13.03 5.68 19.12
C SER A 352 14.30 5.95 19.94
#